data_9b7a82c7fa5dba7a7cac4454829f5af0
#
_entry.id   9b7a82c7fa5dba7a7cac4454829f5af0
#
_cell.length_a   1.000
_cell.length_b   1.000
_cell.length_c   1.000
_cell.angle_alpha   90.00
_cell.angle_beta   90.00
_cell.angle_gamma   90.00
#
_symmetry.space_group_name_H-M   'P 1'
#
loop_
_entity.id
_entity.type
_entity.pdbx_description
1 polymer ?
#
loop_
_entity_poly.entity_id
_entity_poly.type
_entity_poly.pdbx_seq_one_letter_code
_entity_poly.pdbx_strand_id
1 'polypeptide(L)'
;MELDYRQFPVLLVDDEPDILRAFTFNYGDDFTVLTAESGARGLSLLETHEPAVIVADQRMPAMSGTEFLERSMALRPDAVRIILTGYTDIDAIIQAINKSRIYRYVTKPWESEELRLTLRRAVEAFHLVRENGRLVEELRRANERLAAENAYLREIERPNEIVGESAAMRSVLELIARVASSRTTVLIEGETGTGKELVARAIHAAGPRRDHLFVAVNCAALSEGLLESELFGHRRGAFTGATEDRKGLFEVASGGTLFLDEISETSPALQAKLLRVLQEGEVRPVGENRARTVDTRVIVATNRNLEDEVKAGRFREDLYYRLRVFPIRLPPLRDRREDIPALTRHLLGRLARQVKKPIAEPSEETLALLARYPFPGNVRELANELERAVLLAAPGAPITDDLLSERLQETPGDGAAPSVLQHRTDTFEREEIAAALARAGGIKTRAAEELGITYRGLLKKMKRLGM
;
A
#
# COMPACT_ATOMS: atom_id res chain seq x y z
N MET A 1 -13.07 34.49 0.50
CA MET A 1 -12.13 35.50 1.03
C MET A 1 -12.02 36.53 -0.05
N GLU A 2 -12.41 37.78 0.22
CA GLU A 2 -12.38 38.88 -0.78
C GLU A 2 -10.91 39.25 -1.01
N LEU A 3 -10.49 39.38 -2.26
CA LEU A 3 -9.10 39.67 -2.62
C LEU A 3 -8.78 41.12 -2.29
N ASP A 4 -7.70 41.37 -1.52
CA ASP A 4 -7.20 42.69 -1.27
C ASP A 4 -6.35 43.18 -2.46
N TYR A 5 -6.94 43.97 -3.36
CA TYR A 5 -6.31 44.41 -4.60
C TYR A 5 -5.10 45.32 -4.37
N ARG A 6 -4.96 45.96 -3.20
CA ARG A 6 -3.80 46.83 -2.86
C ARG A 6 -2.49 46.04 -2.76
N GLN A 7 -2.56 44.72 -2.51
CA GLN A 7 -1.38 43.87 -2.48
C GLN A 7 -0.80 43.57 -3.87
N PHE A 8 -1.50 44.00 -4.92
CA PHE A 8 -1.13 43.71 -6.30
C PHE A 8 -0.87 45.02 -7.05
N PRO A 9 0.38 45.50 -7.13
CA PRO A 9 0.69 46.76 -7.75
C PRO A 9 0.32 46.78 -9.24
N VAL A 10 -0.19 47.94 -9.72
CA VAL A 10 -0.49 48.22 -11.11
C VAL A 10 0.47 49.28 -11.61
N LEU A 11 1.24 48.98 -12.65
CA LEU A 11 2.13 49.94 -13.32
C LEU A 11 1.43 50.53 -14.50
N LEU A 12 1.30 51.89 -14.53
CA LEU A 12 0.89 52.65 -15.70
C LEU A 12 2.10 53.31 -16.34
N VAL A 13 2.23 53.18 -17.66
CA VAL A 13 3.24 53.83 -18.48
C VAL A 13 2.56 54.68 -19.55
N ASP A 14 2.71 55.97 -19.48
CA ASP A 14 2.12 56.93 -20.38
C ASP A 14 2.98 58.21 -20.40
N ASP A 15 3.24 58.81 -21.54
CA ASP A 15 4.08 60.01 -21.65
C ASP A 15 3.35 61.33 -21.29
N GLU A 16 2.06 61.26 -21.04
CA GLU A 16 1.26 62.39 -20.60
C GLU A 16 1.16 62.44 -19.06
N PRO A 17 1.81 63.43 -18.37
CA PRO A 17 1.79 63.52 -16.90
C PRO A 17 0.38 63.67 -16.31
N ASP A 18 -0.55 64.29 -17.07
CA ASP A 18 -1.92 64.49 -16.64
C ASP A 18 -2.68 63.18 -16.57
N ILE A 19 -2.44 62.26 -17.50
CA ILE A 19 -3.01 60.90 -17.48
C ILE A 19 -2.50 60.13 -16.30
N LEU A 20 -1.20 60.20 -16.01
CA LEU A 20 -0.60 59.51 -14.84
C LEU A 20 -1.21 60.01 -13.51
N ARG A 21 -1.41 61.33 -13.38
CA ARG A 21 -2.05 61.92 -12.21
C ARG A 21 -3.52 61.53 -12.08
N ALA A 22 -4.28 61.62 -13.18
CA ALA A 22 -5.69 61.25 -13.21
C ALA A 22 -5.91 59.78 -12.89
N PHE A 23 -5.06 58.89 -13.42
CA PHE A 23 -5.10 57.45 -13.13
C PHE A 23 -4.80 57.18 -11.64
N THR A 24 -3.75 57.78 -11.09
CA THR A 24 -3.40 57.63 -9.67
C THR A 24 -4.53 58.16 -8.78
N PHE A 25 -5.15 59.27 -9.11
CA PHE A 25 -6.27 59.80 -8.35
C PHE A 25 -7.51 58.89 -8.40
N ASN A 26 -7.85 58.32 -9.57
CA ASN A 26 -9.07 57.54 -9.77
C ASN A 26 -8.96 56.09 -9.22
N TYR A 27 -7.74 55.51 -9.15
CA TYR A 27 -7.53 54.10 -8.84
C TYR A 27 -6.63 53.85 -7.63
N GLY A 28 -5.97 54.89 -7.07
CA GLY A 28 -5.06 54.77 -5.93
C GLY A 28 -5.72 54.31 -4.63
N ASP A 29 -7.05 54.46 -4.52
CA ASP A 29 -7.80 53.92 -3.37
C ASP A 29 -8.02 52.41 -3.45
N ASP A 30 -8.11 51.86 -4.68
CA ASP A 30 -8.31 50.43 -4.89
C ASP A 30 -6.99 49.64 -5.06
N PHE A 31 -5.97 50.26 -5.70
CA PHE A 31 -4.74 49.61 -6.10
C PHE A 31 -3.49 50.41 -5.65
N THR A 32 -2.39 49.70 -5.43
CA THR A 32 -1.07 50.34 -5.35
C THR A 32 -0.61 50.71 -6.77
N VAL A 33 -0.65 51.98 -7.10
CA VAL A 33 -0.33 52.47 -8.45
C VAL A 33 1.12 52.89 -8.54
N LEU A 34 1.84 52.37 -9.54
CA LEU A 34 3.18 52.79 -9.97
C LEU A 34 3.03 53.50 -11.31
N THR A 35 3.78 54.58 -11.52
CA THR A 35 3.71 55.35 -12.77
C THR A 35 5.07 55.58 -13.41
N ALA A 36 5.11 55.60 -14.74
CA ALA A 36 6.33 55.91 -15.50
C ALA A 36 5.97 56.80 -16.70
N GLU A 37 6.74 57.84 -16.95
CA GLU A 37 6.55 58.81 -18.03
C GLU A 37 7.15 58.34 -19.37
N SER A 38 7.68 57.13 -19.44
CA SER A 38 8.23 56.53 -20.69
C SER A 38 8.42 55.04 -20.55
N GLY A 39 8.47 54.33 -21.68
CA GLY A 39 8.77 52.89 -21.68
C GLY A 39 10.11 52.53 -21.05
N ALA A 40 11.16 53.34 -21.24
CA ALA A 40 12.46 53.14 -20.63
C ALA A 40 12.39 53.24 -19.10
N ARG A 41 11.67 54.19 -18.56
CA ARG A 41 11.43 54.35 -17.12
C ARG A 41 10.57 53.21 -16.58
N GLY A 42 9.57 52.78 -17.34
CA GLY A 42 8.75 51.60 -17.03
C GLY A 42 9.59 50.35 -16.89
N LEU A 43 10.51 50.04 -17.84
CA LEU A 43 11.42 48.91 -17.78
C LEU A 43 12.31 48.97 -16.54
N SER A 44 12.87 50.13 -16.21
CA SER A 44 13.67 50.32 -15.01
C SER A 44 12.88 50.06 -13.72
N LEU A 45 11.60 50.42 -13.68
CA LEU A 45 10.73 50.08 -12.51
C LEU A 45 10.46 48.56 -12.41
N LEU A 46 10.36 47.87 -13.55
CA LEU A 46 10.16 46.41 -13.54
C LEU A 46 11.35 45.64 -13.00
N GLU A 47 12.55 46.22 -12.98
CA GLU A 47 13.72 45.60 -12.37
C GLU A 47 13.59 45.51 -10.84
N THR A 48 12.96 46.51 -10.23
CA THR A 48 12.89 46.67 -8.78
C THR A 48 11.49 46.37 -8.17
N HIS A 49 10.44 46.41 -8.98
CA HIS A 49 9.06 46.20 -8.56
C HIS A 49 8.42 45.05 -9.33
N GLU A 50 7.46 44.38 -8.70
CA GLU A 50 6.69 43.25 -9.26
C GLU A 50 5.21 43.62 -9.44
N PRO A 51 4.85 44.42 -10.44
CA PRO A 51 3.45 44.71 -10.68
C PRO A 51 2.70 43.48 -11.18
N ALA A 52 1.49 43.29 -10.66
CA ALA A 52 0.58 42.25 -11.14
C ALA A 52 -0.01 42.59 -12.52
N VAL A 53 -0.22 43.89 -12.76
CA VAL A 53 -0.76 44.41 -14.00
C VAL A 53 0.12 45.54 -14.55
N ILE A 54 0.40 45.49 -15.84
CA ILE A 54 1.15 46.50 -16.58
C ILE A 54 0.19 47.10 -17.60
N VAL A 55 -0.02 48.38 -17.49
CA VAL A 55 -0.86 49.18 -18.43
C VAL A 55 0.07 50.11 -19.18
N ALA A 56 0.01 50.12 -20.50
CA ALA A 56 0.86 50.98 -21.31
C ALA A 56 0.07 51.73 -22.37
N ASP A 57 0.36 53.02 -22.53
CA ASP A 57 -0.11 53.74 -23.71
C ASP A 57 0.56 53.24 -24.97
N GLN A 58 -0.17 53.15 -26.08
CA GLN A 58 0.34 52.70 -27.37
C GLN A 58 1.28 53.72 -28.00
N ARG A 59 0.98 55.02 -27.90
CA ARG A 59 1.72 56.06 -28.60
C ARG A 59 2.64 56.82 -27.66
N MET A 60 3.81 56.28 -27.36
CA MET A 60 4.84 56.94 -26.56
C MET A 60 6.05 57.31 -27.42
N PRO A 61 6.75 58.41 -27.12
CA PRO A 61 8.02 58.76 -27.76
C PRO A 61 9.08 57.67 -27.55
N ALA A 62 9.91 57.43 -28.57
CA ALA A 62 11.06 56.52 -28.55
C ALA A 62 10.75 55.00 -28.42
N MET A 63 9.64 54.58 -27.79
CA MET A 63 9.25 53.20 -27.62
C MET A 63 7.73 53.08 -27.59
N SER A 64 7.13 52.30 -28.50
CA SER A 64 5.68 52.09 -28.49
C SER A 64 5.25 51.23 -27.31
N GLY A 65 3.97 51.30 -26.89
CA GLY A 65 3.41 50.45 -25.84
C GLY A 65 3.54 48.99 -26.13
N THR A 66 3.33 48.53 -27.35
CA THR A 66 3.51 47.14 -27.76
C THR A 66 4.95 46.70 -27.60
N GLU A 67 5.93 47.51 -28.01
CA GLU A 67 7.36 47.20 -27.83
C GLU A 67 7.74 47.15 -26.33
N PHE A 68 7.23 48.09 -25.52
CA PHE A 68 7.44 48.09 -24.07
C PHE A 68 6.84 46.81 -23.44
N LEU A 69 5.60 46.45 -23.77
CA LEU A 69 4.96 45.25 -23.23
C LEU A 69 5.68 43.97 -23.65
N GLU A 70 6.22 43.89 -24.87
CA GLU A 70 7.04 42.76 -25.33
C GLU A 70 8.33 42.65 -24.50
N ARG A 71 9.07 43.72 -24.29
CA ARG A 71 10.28 43.73 -23.45
C ARG A 71 9.98 43.42 -21.99
N SER A 72 8.83 43.83 -21.47
CA SER A 72 8.38 43.55 -20.11
C SER A 72 8.19 42.06 -19.83
N MET A 73 7.97 41.24 -20.88
CA MET A 73 7.80 39.77 -20.72
C MET A 73 9.04 39.08 -20.20
N ALA A 74 10.26 39.56 -20.57
CA ALA A 74 11.49 39.01 -20.09
C ALA A 74 11.74 39.31 -18.60
N LEU A 75 11.26 40.46 -18.10
CA LEU A 75 11.43 40.90 -16.73
C LEU A 75 10.34 40.38 -15.81
N ARG A 76 9.11 40.38 -16.28
CA ARG A 76 7.90 40.00 -15.50
C ARG A 76 6.98 39.13 -16.34
N PRO A 77 7.30 37.85 -16.55
CA PRO A 77 6.55 36.96 -17.45
C PRO A 77 5.10 36.77 -17.02
N ASP A 78 4.83 36.78 -15.72
CA ASP A 78 3.50 36.49 -15.14
C ASP A 78 2.60 37.70 -15.08
N ALA A 79 3.14 38.92 -15.22
CA ALA A 79 2.34 40.15 -15.16
C ALA A 79 1.29 40.20 -16.29
N VAL A 80 0.06 40.60 -15.97
CA VAL A 80 -1.02 40.79 -16.93
C VAL A 80 -0.82 42.12 -17.65
N ARG A 81 -0.90 42.12 -18.98
CA ARG A 81 -0.59 43.27 -19.84
C ARG A 81 -1.84 43.85 -20.47
N ILE A 82 -2.04 45.16 -20.30
CA ILE A 82 -3.14 45.93 -20.87
C ILE A 82 -2.54 47.05 -21.69
N ILE A 83 -3.11 47.31 -22.88
CA ILE A 83 -2.69 48.42 -23.72
C ILE A 83 -3.82 49.46 -23.82
N LEU A 84 -3.45 50.74 -23.65
CA LEU A 84 -4.34 51.86 -23.89
C LEU A 84 -4.13 52.35 -25.30
N THR A 85 -5.21 52.65 -26.05
CA THR A 85 -5.10 53.00 -27.48
C THR A 85 -6.20 53.96 -27.94
N GLY A 86 -5.92 54.77 -28.94
CA GLY A 86 -6.93 55.55 -29.63
C GLY A 86 -7.67 54.73 -30.69
N TYR A 87 -8.82 55.21 -31.15
CA TYR A 87 -9.67 54.51 -32.12
C TYR A 87 -8.98 54.16 -33.47
N THR A 88 -7.91 54.84 -33.83
CA THR A 88 -7.22 54.68 -35.14
C THR A 88 -6.19 53.56 -35.17
N ASP A 89 -5.84 52.98 -34.06
CA ASP A 89 -4.69 52.05 -33.94
C ASP A 89 -5.10 50.58 -33.71
N ILE A 90 -6.39 50.29 -33.67
CA ILE A 90 -6.94 48.97 -33.29
C ILE A 90 -6.44 47.85 -34.24
N ASP A 91 -6.40 48.11 -35.55
CA ASP A 91 -5.98 47.09 -36.54
C ASP A 91 -4.49 46.67 -36.38
N ALA A 92 -3.62 47.62 -36.01
CA ALA A 92 -2.21 47.36 -35.72
C ALA A 92 -2.02 46.57 -34.43
N ILE A 93 -2.88 46.81 -33.43
CA ILE A 93 -2.83 46.12 -32.13
C ILE A 93 -3.31 44.67 -32.25
N ILE A 94 -4.32 44.37 -33.07
CA ILE A 94 -4.81 43.00 -33.29
C ILE A 94 -3.68 42.09 -33.77
N GLN A 95 -2.75 42.58 -34.60
CA GLN A 95 -1.57 41.82 -35.02
C GLN A 95 -0.53 41.66 -33.90
N ALA A 96 -0.43 42.63 -32.98
CA ALA A 96 0.52 42.60 -31.86
C ALA A 96 0.01 41.80 -30.65
N ILE A 97 -1.30 41.58 -30.50
CA ILE A 97 -1.90 40.83 -29.38
C ILE A 97 -1.29 39.46 -29.21
N ASN A 98 -1.08 38.71 -30.28
CA ASN A 98 -0.50 37.36 -30.24
C ASN A 98 0.99 37.34 -29.89
N LYS A 99 1.75 38.37 -30.20
CA LYS A 99 3.19 38.46 -29.91
C LYS A 99 3.49 38.88 -28.47
N SER A 100 2.74 39.88 -27.96
CA SER A 100 3.01 40.50 -26.65
C SER A 100 2.17 39.97 -25.50
N ARG A 101 1.39 38.88 -25.71
CA ARG A 101 0.46 38.29 -24.73
C ARG A 101 -0.39 39.35 -24.03
N ILE A 102 -0.96 40.30 -24.81
CA ILE A 102 -1.81 41.34 -24.29
C ILE A 102 -3.13 40.69 -23.84
N TYR A 103 -3.48 40.92 -22.58
CA TYR A 103 -4.71 40.43 -21.97
C TYR A 103 -5.94 41.15 -22.51
N ARG A 104 -5.84 42.49 -22.62
CA ARG A 104 -6.92 43.33 -23.13
C ARG A 104 -6.38 44.66 -23.66
N TYR A 105 -7.06 45.23 -24.62
CA TYR A 105 -6.89 46.64 -25.00
C TYR A 105 -8.04 47.48 -24.44
N VAL A 106 -7.80 48.77 -24.15
CA VAL A 106 -8.78 49.75 -23.69
C VAL A 106 -8.64 50.99 -24.53
N THR A 107 -9.77 51.48 -25.06
CA THR A 107 -9.78 52.67 -25.94
C THR A 107 -9.78 53.95 -25.12
N LYS A 108 -9.02 54.95 -25.57
CA LYS A 108 -9.06 56.33 -25.03
C LYS A 108 -10.13 57.17 -25.78
N PRO A 109 -10.97 57.95 -25.09
CA PRO A 109 -11.13 58.03 -23.65
C PRO A 109 -11.86 56.80 -23.07
N TRP A 110 -11.47 56.33 -21.88
CA TRP A 110 -12.13 55.22 -21.18
C TRP A 110 -13.11 55.71 -20.13
N GLU A 111 -14.09 54.89 -19.82
CA GLU A 111 -14.95 55.08 -18.65
C GLU A 111 -14.25 54.53 -17.37
N SER A 112 -14.26 55.35 -16.30
CA SER A 112 -13.51 55.00 -15.05
C SER A 112 -13.94 53.67 -14.46
N GLU A 113 -15.22 53.32 -14.47
CA GLU A 113 -15.73 52.07 -13.93
C GLU A 113 -15.39 50.87 -14.83
N GLU A 114 -15.37 51.03 -16.15
CA GLU A 114 -14.97 49.96 -17.06
C GLU A 114 -13.50 49.58 -16.90
N LEU A 115 -12.62 50.58 -16.78
CA LEU A 115 -11.21 50.33 -16.55
C LEU A 115 -10.98 49.77 -15.17
N ARG A 116 -11.68 50.23 -14.13
CA ARG A 116 -11.63 49.66 -12.76
C ARG A 116 -11.95 48.17 -12.77
N LEU A 117 -13.04 47.77 -13.43
CA LEU A 117 -13.41 46.35 -13.55
C LEU A 117 -12.38 45.56 -14.34
N THR A 118 -11.79 46.15 -15.38
CA THR A 118 -10.72 45.50 -16.17
C THR A 118 -9.48 45.29 -15.34
N LEU A 119 -9.04 46.24 -14.51
CA LEU A 119 -7.91 46.09 -13.61
C LEU A 119 -8.15 45.03 -12.54
N ARG A 120 -9.35 45.01 -11.94
CA ARG A 120 -9.72 43.95 -10.97
C ARG A 120 -9.61 42.54 -11.59
N ARG A 121 -10.21 42.33 -12.76
CA ARG A 121 -10.13 41.05 -13.48
C ARG A 121 -8.70 40.67 -13.86
N ALA A 122 -7.88 41.67 -14.23
CA ALA A 122 -6.47 41.44 -14.54
C ALA A 122 -5.69 40.99 -13.30
N VAL A 123 -5.91 41.59 -12.12
CA VAL A 123 -5.32 41.20 -10.86
C VAL A 123 -5.80 39.79 -10.45
N GLU A 124 -7.08 39.49 -10.60
CA GLU A 124 -7.62 38.15 -10.32
C GLU A 124 -6.97 37.09 -11.22
N ALA A 125 -6.81 37.38 -12.52
CA ALA A 125 -6.12 36.49 -13.45
C ALA A 125 -4.67 36.24 -13.05
N PHE A 126 -3.93 37.29 -12.68
CA PHE A 126 -2.56 37.18 -12.16
C PHE A 126 -2.49 36.31 -10.90
N HIS A 127 -3.37 36.57 -9.92
CA HIS A 127 -3.43 35.83 -8.68
C HIS A 127 -3.70 34.34 -8.92
N LEU A 128 -4.67 34.00 -9.77
CA LEU A 128 -5.01 32.63 -10.11
C LEU A 128 -3.85 31.89 -10.77
N VAL A 129 -3.14 32.51 -11.70
CA VAL A 129 -1.97 31.88 -12.36
C VAL A 129 -0.87 31.61 -11.35
N ARG A 130 -0.57 32.59 -10.47
CA ARG A 130 0.48 32.45 -9.44
C ARG A 130 0.12 31.40 -8.39
N GLU A 131 -1.13 31.39 -7.93
CA GLU A 131 -1.60 30.40 -6.95
C GLU A 131 -1.62 28.99 -7.52
N ASN A 132 -2.07 28.81 -8.76
CA ASN A 132 -1.97 27.52 -9.44
C ASN A 132 -0.52 27.03 -9.56
N GLY A 133 0.40 27.92 -9.93
CA GLY A 133 1.84 27.58 -10.00
C GLY A 133 2.37 27.12 -8.64
N ARG A 134 2.01 27.83 -7.58
CA ARG A 134 2.39 27.47 -6.19
C ARG A 134 1.83 26.09 -5.79
N LEU A 135 0.54 25.85 -6.04
CA LEU A 135 -0.11 24.59 -5.69
C LEU A 135 0.45 23.40 -6.47
N VAL A 136 0.77 23.58 -7.76
CA VAL A 136 1.40 22.54 -8.58
C VAL A 136 2.78 22.17 -8.03
N GLU A 137 3.59 23.17 -7.64
CA GLU A 137 4.91 22.91 -7.07
C GLU A 137 4.85 22.24 -5.69
N GLU A 138 3.89 22.65 -4.82
CA GLU A 138 3.63 21.99 -3.54
C GLU A 138 3.20 20.53 -3.73
N LEU A 139 2.29 20.27 -4.67
CA LEU A 139 1.84 18.93 -5.01
C LEU A 139 2.99 18.06 -5.55
N ARG A 140 3.86 18.62 -6.40
CA ARG A 140 5.05 17.93 -6.92
C ARG A 140 5.97 17.51 -5.78
N ARG A 141 6.30 18.41 -4.86
CA ARG A 141 7.15 18.13 -3.69
C ARG A 141 6.53 17.09 -2.76
N ALA A 142 5.22 17.16 -2.52
CA ALA A 142 4.52 16.17 -1.71
C ALA A 142 4.56 14.78 -2.38
N ASN A 143 4.35 14.70 -3.69
CA ASN A 143 4.46 13.45 -4.44
C ASN A 143 5.87 12.87 -4.44
N GLU A 144 6.92 13.69 -4.60
CA GLU A 144 8.31 13.25 -4.52
C GLU A 144 8.65 12.70 -3.13
N ARG A 145 8.19 13.36 -2.07
CA ARG A 145 8.36 12.88 -0.70
C ARG A 145 7.64 11.55 -0.47
N LEU A 146 6.38 11.43 -0.89
CA LEU A 146 5.62 10.18 -0.79
C LEU A 146 6.27 9.05 -1.60
N ALA A 147 6.80 9.34 -2.79
CA ALA A 147 7.51 8.35 -3.59
C ALA A 147 8.79 7.86 -2.91
N ALA A 148 9.56 8.76 -2.30
CA ALA A 148 10.77 8.40 -1.54
C ALA A 148 10.43 7.58 -0.27
N GLU A 149 9.39 7.95 0.46
CA GLU A 149 8.90 7.21 1.63
C GLU A 149 8.39 5.82 1.24
N ASN A 150 7.62 5.71 0.17
CA ASN A 150 7.18 4.43 -0.37
C ASN A 150 8.36 3.56 -0.85
N ALA A 151 9.38 4.14 -1.48
CA ALA A 151 10.58 3.42 -1.89
C ALA A 151 11.35 2.89 -0.66
N TYR A 152 11.50 3.68 0.37
CA TYR A 152 12.11 3.28 1.64
C TYR A 152 11.34 2.17 2.35
N LEU A 153 10.00 2.27 2.41
CA LEU A 153 9.14 1.22 2.98
C LEU A 153 9.24 -0.08 2.16
N ARG A 154 9.27 0.01 0.83
CA ARG A 154 9.48 -1.16 -0.05
C ARG A 154 10.86 -1.79 0.13
N GLU A 155 11.89 -1.03 0.47
CA GLU A 155 13.24 -1.54 0.73
C GLU A 155 13.34 -2.25 2.07
N ILE A 156 12.60 -1.77 3.08
CA ILE A 156 12.44 -2.48 4.37
C ILE A 156 11.59 -3.74 4.19
N GLU A 157 10.54 -3.65 3.39
CA GLU A 157 9.66 -4.77 3.01
C GLU A 157 10.21 -5.58 1.83
N ARG A 158 11.50 -5.48 1.49
CA ARG A 158 12.05 -6.40 0.46
C ARG A 158 11.44 -7.77 0.69
N PRO A 159 10.78 -8.36 -0.34
CA PRO A 159 10.10 -9.63 -0.17
C PRO A 159 11.10 -10.56 0.46
N ASN A 160 10.73 -11.10 1.62
CA ASN A 160 11.54 -12.08 2.31
C ASN A 160 11.91 -13.13 1.27
N GLU A 161 13.18 -13.19 0.94
CA GLU A 161 13.71 -14.07 -0.08
C GLU A 161 13.24 -15.49 0.26
N ILE A 162 12.62 -16.19 -0.69
CA ILE A 162 12.23 -17.57 -0.48
C ILE A 162 13.52 -18.35 -0.39
N VAL A 163 13.86 -18.76 0.82
CA VAL A 163 15.04 -19.58 1.10
C VAL A 163 14.64 -21.05 1.06
N GLY A 164 15.37 -21.84 0.26
CA GLY A 164 15.18 -23.27 0.13
C GLY A 164 15.82 -23.78 -1.16
N GLU A 165 16.68 -24.79 -1.01
CA GLU A 165 17.43 -25.44 -2.10
C GLU A 165 16.97 -26.87 -2.34
N SER A 166 16.02 -27.37 -1.54
CA SER A 166 15.46 -28.70 -1.69
C SER A 166 14.79 -28.91 -3.06
N ALA A 167 14.76 -30.13 -3.53
CA ALA A 167 14.10 -30.48 -4.79
C ALA A 167 12.63 -30.04 -4.79
N ALA A 168 11.95 -30.18 -3.65
CA ALA A 168 10.57 -29.77 -3.46
C ALA A 168 10.42 -28.24 -3.61
N MET A 169 11.30 -27.44 -3.01
CA MET A 169 11.26 -25.98 -3.13
C MET A 169 11.68 -25.49 -4.52
N ARG A 170 12.62 -26.13 -5.18
CA ARG A 170 12.96 -25.84 -6.58
C ARG A 170 11.76 -25.99 -7.50
N SER A 171 10.98 -27.05 -7.36
CA SER A 171 9.74 -27.25 -8.11
C SER A 171 8.72 -26.13 -7.84
N VAL A 172 8.60 -25.65 -6.61
CA VAL A 172 7.74 -24.49 -6.26
C VAL A 172 8.22 -23.23 -6.94
N LEU A 173 9.53 -22.94 -6.92
CA LEU A 173 10.12 -21.76 -7.58
C LEU A 173 9.91 -21.78 -9.11
N GLU A 174 10.01 -22.96 -9.73
CA GLU A 174 9.70 -23.13 -11.17
C GLU A 174 8.22 -22.82 -11.46
N LEU A 175 7.29 -23.29 -10.63
CA LEU A 175 5.86 -23.00 -10.79
C LEU A 175 5.59 -21.49 -10.62
N ILE A 176 6.24 -20.83 -9.64
CA ILE A 176 6.16 -19.37 -9.47
C ILE A 176 6.60 -18.66 -10.75
N ALA A 177 7.76 -19.01 -11.31
CA ALA A 177 8.28 -18.39 -12.52
C ALA A 177 7.32 -18.57 -13.73
N ARG A 178 6.72 -19.76 -13.88
CA ARG A 178 5.77 -20.06 -14.97
C ARG A 178 4.48 -19.24 -14.86
N VAL A 179 3.94 -19.08 -13.63
CA VAL A 179 2.64 -18.42 -13.44
C VAL A 179 2.75 -16.90 -13.29
N ALA A 180 3.94 -16.37 -13.01
CA ALA A 180 4.18 -14.96 -12.72
C ALA A 180 3.63 -14.02 -13.82
N SER A 181 3.86 -14.34 -15.10
CA SER A 181 3.42 -13.56 -16.26
C SER A 181 1.93 -13.69 -16.59
N SER A 182 1.24 -14.69 -16.03
CA SER A 182 -0.18 -14.97 -16.29
C SER A 182 -1.10 -14.08 -15.46
N ARG A 183 -2.32 -13.83 -15.95
CA ARG A 183 -3.43 -13.23 -15.19
C ARG A 183 -4.27 -14.26 -14.42
N THR A 184 -3.91 -15.53 -14.54
CA THR A 184 -4.66 -16.64 -13.96
C THR A 184 -4.69 -16.57 -12.44
N THR A 185 -5.81 -16.97 -11.84
CA THR A 185 -5.94 -17.16 -10.39
C THR A 185 -5.00 -18.29 -9.95
N VAL A 186 -4.27 -18.03 -8.85
CA VAL A 186 -3.34 -19.00 -8.25
C VAL A 186 -3.88 -19.43 -6.90
N LEU A 187 -3.93 -20.74 -6.68
CA LEU A 187 -4.28 -21.34 -5.38
C LEU A 187 -3.01 -21.86 -4.73
N ILE A 188 -2.67 -21.34 -3.55
CA ILE A 188 -1.52 -21.77 -2.75
C ILE A 188 -2.02 -22.64 -1.59
N GLU A 189 -1.69 -23.91 -1.62
CA GLU A 189 -2.05 -24.89 -0.59
C GLU A 189 -0.83 -25.19 0.27
N GLY A 190 -1.01 -25.31 1.58
CA GLY A 190 0.07 -25.70 2.49
C GLY A 190 -0.27 -25.43 3.96
N GLU A 191 0.37 -26.16 4.85
CA GLU A 191 0.17 -26.02 6.30
C GLU A 191 0.43 -24.59 6.79
N THR A 192 -0.09 -24.29 7.96
CA THR A 192 0.16 -23.00 8.61
C THR A 192 1.66 -22.83 8.85
N GLY A 193 2.17 -21.62 8.54
CA GLY A 193 3.58 -21.28 8.75
C GLY A 193 4.56 -21.77 7.67
N THR A 194 4.10 -22.36 6.55
CA THR A 194 4.96 -22.81 5.44
C THR A 194 5.52 -21.67 4.58
N GLY A 195 4.92 -20.46 4.64
CA GLY A 195 5.36 -19.29 3.85
C GLY A 195 4.46 -18.97 2.65
N LYS A 196 3.16 -19.31 2.69
CA LYS A 196 2.19 -19.08 1.59
C LYS A 196 2.16 -17.61 1.12
N GLU A 197 2.20 -16.65 2.05
CA GLU A 197 2.24 -15.22 1.71
C GLU A 197 3.52 -14.82 0.96
N LEU A 198 4.68 -15.40 1.35
CA LEU A 198 5.95 -15.14 0.65
C LEU A 198 5.90 -15.60 -0.81
N VAL A 199 5.26 -16.76 -1.06
CA VAL A 199 5.03 -17.27 -2.42
C VAL A 199 4.11 -16.32 -3.20
N ALA A 200 3.03 -15.83 -2.59
CA ALA A 200 2.14 -14.87 -3.24
C ALA A 200 2.87 -13.56 -3.60
N ARG A 201 3.69 -13.04 -2.70
CA ARG A 201 4.54 -11.85 -2.93
C ARG A 201 5.57 -12.10 -4.03
N ALA A 202 6.19 -13.28 -4.07
CA ALA A 202 7.15 -13.65 -5.12
C ALA A 202 6.48 -13.74 -6.50
N ILE A 203 5.27 -14.30 -6.59
CA ILE A 203 4.48 -14.34 -7.84
C ILE A 203 4.15 -12.92 -8.32
N HIS A 204 3.77 -12.03 -7.42
CA HIS A 204 3.50 -10.64 -7.75
C HIS A 204 4.76 -9.92 -8.24
N ALA A 205 5.88 -10.03 -7.50
CA ALA A 205 7.14 -9.37 -7.79
C ALA A 205 7.78 -9.83 -9.11
N ALA A 206 7.59 -11.10 -9.48
CA ALA A 206 8.05 -11.65 -10.76
C ALA A 206 7.07 -11.37 -11.92
N GLY A 207 5.90 -10.79 -11.65
CA GLY A 207 4.85 -10.55 -12.62
C GLY A 207 4.86 -9.16 -13.26
N PRO A 208 4.03 -8.94 -14.31
CA PRO A 208 3.93 -7.65 -14.99
C PRO A 208 3.30 -6.54 -14.13
N ARG A 209 2.69 -6.90 -13.00
CA ARG A 209 2.04 -5.96 -12.05
C ARG A 209 2.93 -5.63 -10.85
N ARG A 210 4.23 -5.96 -10.87
CA ARG A 210 5.18 -5.79 -9.76
C ARG A 210 5.26 -4.35 -9.24
N ASP A 211 5.02 -3.37 -10.12
CA ASP A 211 5.07 -1.94 -9.77
C ASP A 211 3.72 -1.40 -9.26
N HIS A 212 2.67 -2.25 -9.29
CA HIS A 212 1.34 -1.94 -8.77
C HIS A 212 1.16 -2.44 -7.34
N LEU A 213 -0.02 -2.16 -6.76
CA LEU A 213 -0.31 -2.54 -5.38
C LEU A 213 -0.41 -4.07 -5.21
N PHE A 214 0.20 -4.57 -4.15
CA PHE A 214 -0.06 -5.89 -3.59
C PHE A 214 -0.83 -5.71 -2.29
N VAL A 215 -2.09 -6.11 -2.27
CA VAL A 215 -2.98 -6.02 -1.11
C VAL A 215 -3.19 -7.40 -0.54
N ALA A 216 -2.88 -7.60 0.73
CA ALA A 216 -3.08 -8.88 1.43
C ALA A 216 -4.17 -8.73 2.48
N VAL A 217 -5.06 -9.71 2.57
CA VAL A 217 -6.08 -9.81 3.60
C VAL A 217 -6.20 -11.24 4.09
N ASN A 218 -6.24 -11.41 5.41
CA ASN A 218 -6.51 -12.71 6.03
C ASN A 218 -8.00 -12.82 6.31
N CYS A 219 -8.67 -13.80 5.67
CA CYS A 219 -10.10 -14.01 5.77
C CYS A 219 -10.55 -14.51 7.16
N ALA A 220 -9.65 -15.10 7.93
CA ALA A 220 -9.94 -15.58 9.29
C ALA A 220 -9.80 -14.49 10.37
N ALA A 221 -9.17 -13.36 10.06
CA ALA A 221 -8.87 -12.32 11.04
C ALA A 221 -10.04 -11.38 11.35
N LEU A 222 -11.06 -11.34 10.48
CA LEU A 222 -12.18 -10.40 10.55
C LEU A 222 -13.51 -11.15 10.69
N SER A 223 -14.49 -10.51 11.34
CA SER A 223 -15.87 -11.01 11.31
C SER A 223 -16.44 -10.93 9.89
N GLU A 224 -17.41 -11.79 9.57
CA GLU A 224 -17.99 -11.91 8.23
C GLU A 224 -18.43 -10.56 7.63
N GLY A 225 -19.19 -9.76 8.38
CA GLY A 225 -19.68 -8.46 7.90
C GLY A 225 -18.57 -7.43 7.69
N LEU A 226 -17.51 -7.46 8.52
CA LEU A 226 -16.33 -6.62 8.34
C LEU A 226 -15.50 -7.06 7.11
N LEU A 227 -15.30 -8.36 6.96
CA LEU A 227 -14.57 -8.90 5.80
C LEU A 227 -15.29 -8.58 4.50
N GLU A 228 -16.62 -8.69 4.47
CA GLU A 228 -17.43 -8.33 3.31
C GLU A 228 -17.27 -6.84 2.97
N SER A 229 -17.41 -5.99 3.97
CA SER A 229 -17.22 -4.53 3.83
C SER A 229 -15.81 -4.14 3.38
N GLU A 230 -14.77 -4.80 3.91
CA GLU A 230 -13.39 -4.58 3.48
C GLU A 230 -13.17 -5.01 2.02
N LEU A 231 -13.63 -6.20 1.64
CA LEU A 231 -13.38 -6.74 0.28
C LEU A 231 -14.15 -5.98 -0.80
N PHE A 232 -15.44 -5.70 -0.58
CA PHE A 232 -16.32 -5.16 -1.61
C PHE A 232 -16.62 -3.66 -1.44
N GLY A 233 -16.31 -3.09 -0.25
CA GLY A 233 -16.69 -1.72 0.08
C GLY A 233 -18.14 -1.60 0.55
N HIS A 234 -18.49 -0.41 1.01
CA HIS A 234 -19.87 -0.11 1.45
C HIS A 234 -20.26 1.34 1.16
N ARG A 235 -21.57 1.56 1.11
CA ARG A 235 -22.17 2.89 1.11
C ARG A 235 -22.55 3.30 2.52
N ARG A 236 -22.56 4.60 2.74
CA ARG A 236 -23.08 5.20 3.97
C ARG A 236 -24.48 4.66 4.29
N GLY A 237 -24.68 4.19 5.51
CA GLY A 237 -25.95 3.62 5.97
C GLY A 237 -26.19 2.15 5.59
N ALA A 238 -25.23 1.45 4.99
CA ALA A 238 -25.39 0.05 4.59
C ALA A 238 -25.52 -0.91 5.78
N PHE A 239 -24.96 -0.54 6.92
CA PHE A 239 -25.09 -1.27 8.20
C PHE A 239 -24.85 -0.30 9.38
N THR A 240 -25.13 -0.75 10.61
CA THR A 240 -24.89 0.02 11.83
C THR A 240 -23.39 0.31 11.98
N GLY A 241 -23.01 1.59 11.86
CA GLY A 241 -21.61 2.04 11.89
C GLY A 241 -21.04 2.48 10.52
N ALA A 242 -21.76 2.31 9.42
CA ALA A 242 -21.36 2.83 8.11
C ALA A 242 -21.64 4.35 8.03
N THR A 243 -20.72 5.16 8.56
CA THR A 243 -20.86 6.63 8.61
C THR A 243 -20.51 7.33 7.30
N GLU A 244 -19.70 6.69 6.44
CA GLU A 244 -19.21 7.22 5.16
C GLU A 244 -19.14 6.12 4.09
N ASP A 245 -18.96 6.52 2.83
CA ASP A 245 -18.71 5.60 1.73
C ASP A 245 -17.28 5.09 1.78
N ARG A 246 -17.06 3.77 1.64
CA ARG A 246 -15.71 3.20 1.62
C ARG A 246 -15.51 2.28 0.40
N LYS A 247 -14.38 2.47 -0.30
CA LYS A 247 -13.96 1.59 -1.38
C LYS A 247 -13.48 0.26 -0.84
N GLY A 248 -13.84 -0.83 -1.52
CA GLY A 248 -13.37 -2.17 -1.17
C GLY A 248 -11.98 -2.48 -1.69
N LEU A 249 -11.34 -3.51 -1.10
CA LEU A 249 -9.99 -3.94 -1.45
C LEU A 249 -9.87 -4.39 -2.91
N PHE A 250 -10.91 -4.93 -3.53
CA PHE A 250 -10.93 -5.22 -4.96
C PHE A 250 -10.80 -3.97 -5.83
N GLU A 251 -11.45 -2.86 -5.43
CA GLU A 251 -11.31 -1.57 -6.12
C GLU A 251 -9.91 -0.97 -5.88
N VAL A 252 -9.43 -1.02 -4.63
CA VAL A 252 -8.10 -0.49 -4.25
C VAL A 252 -6.98 -1.23 -4.97
N ALA A 253 -7.10 -2.56 -5.09
CA ALA A 253 -6.12 -3.42 -5.77
C ALA A 253 -6.29 -3.44 -7.30
N SER A 254 -7.19 -2.64 -7.88
CA SER A 254 -7.40 -2.61 -9.32
C SER A 254 -6.13 -2.18 -10.06
N GLY A 255 -5.75 -2.91 -11.12
CA GLY A 255 -4.44 -2.83 -11.77
C GLY A 255 -3.33 -3.64 -11.10
N GLY A 256 -3.51 -4.03 -9.83
CA GLY A 256 -2.55 -4.76 -8.99
C GLY A 256 -2.95 -6.21 -8.69
N THR A 257 -2.59 -6.67 -7.48
CA THR A 257 -2.83 -8.04 -7.01
C THR A 257 -3.49 -8.01 -5.64
N LEU A 258 -4.54 -8.80 -5.46
CA LEU A 258 -5.19 -9.07 -4.18
C LEU A 258 -4.86 -10.50 -3.74
N PHE A 259 -4.30 -10.63 -2.55
CA PHE A 259 -4.00 -11.91 -1.89
C PHE A 259 -5.00 -12.16 -0.78
N LEU A 260 -5.73 -13.28 -0.88
CA LEU A 260 -6.70 -13.75 0.11
C LEU A 260 -6.12 -14.95 0.86
N ASP A 261 -5.70 -14.75 2.10
CA ASP A 261 -5.20 -15.84 2.95
C ASP A 261 -6.36 -16.49 3.70
N GLU A 262 -6.23 -17.80 3.95
CA GLU A 262 -7.21 -18.64 4.65
C GLU A 262 -8.63 -18.55 4.03
N ILE A 263 -8.70 -18.72 2.71
CA ILE A 263 -9.96 -18.61 1.95
C ILE A 263 -11.03 -19.61 2.41
N SER A 264 -10.63 -20.74 2.98
CA SER A 264 -11.54 -21.76 3.55
C SER A 264 -12.38 -21.26 4.72
N GLU A 265 -12.00 -20.14 5.36
CA GLU A 265 -12.73 -19.56 6.49
C GLU A 265 -13.87 -18.63 6.06
N THR A 266 -14.07 -18.44 4.75
CA THR A 266 -15.15 -17.58 4.22
C THR A 266 -16.51 -18.24 4.29
N SER A 267 -17.55 -17.44 4.60
CA SER A 267 -18.94 -17.93 4.63
C SER A 267 -19.47 -18.25 3.21
N PRO A 268 -20.49 -19.11 3.09
CA PRO A 268 -21.11 -19.41 1.79
C PRO A 268 -21.66 -18.16 1.07
N ALA A 269 -22.12 -17.15 1.80
CA ALA A 269 -22.59 -15.88 1.24
C ALA A 269 -21.43 -15.08 0.61
N LEU A 270 -20.30 -15.00 1.32
CA LEU A 270 -19.09 -14.34 0.82
C LEU A 270 -18.49 -15.10 -0.38
N GLN A 271 -18.48 -16.44 -0.35
CA GLN A 271 -18.03 -17.29 -1.46
C GLN A 271 -18.82 -17.02 -2.75
N ALA A 272 -20.14 -16.83 -2.65
CA ALA A 272 -20.97 -16.48 -3.81
C ALA A 272 -20.61 -15.11 -4.42
N LYS A 273 -20.27 -14.13 -3.59
CA LYS A 273 -19.82 -12.80 -4.05
C LYS A 273 -18.43 -12.86 -4.68
N LEU A 274 -17.51 -13.61 -4.08
CA LEU A 274 -16.18 -13.84 -4.63
C LEU A 274 -16.24 -14.51 -6.02
N LEU A 275 -17.12 -15.50 -6.19
CA LEU A 275 -17.30 -16.15 -7.47
C LEU A 275 -17.69 -15.17 -8.57
N ARG A 276 -18.62 -14.25 -8.29
CA ARG A 276 -19.03 -13.21 -9.26
C ARG A 276 -17.86 -12.32 -9.67
N VAL A 277 -17.05 -11.86 -8.69
CA VAL A 277 -15.87 -11.04 -9.01
C VAL A 277 -14.88 -11.80 -9.88
N LEU A 278 -14.64 -13.08 -9.59
CA LEU A 278 -13.71 -13.91 -10.37
C LEU A 278 -14.21 -14.26 -11.77
N GLN A 279 -15.53 -14.26 -11.99
CA GLN A 279 -16.14 -14.58 -13.29
C GLN A 279 -16.38 -13.34 -14.14
N GLU A 280 -16.97 -12.31 -13.55
CA GLU A 280 -17.48 -11.12 -14.23
C GLU A 280 -16.49 -9.95 -14.18
N GLY A 281 -15.53 -9.95 -13.23
CA GLY A 281 -14.64 -8.80 -12.98
C GLY A 281 -15.39 -7.62 -12.38
N GLU A 282 -16.53 -7.86 -11.72
CA GLU A 282 -17.39 -6.82 -11.17
C GLU A 282 -17.57 -6.96 -9.67
N VAL A 283 -17.54 -5.81 -8.98
CA VAL A 283 -17.74 -5.69 -7.54
C VAL A 283 -19.01 -4.89 -7.26
N ARG A 284 -19.79 -5.32 -6.27
CA ARG A 284 -20.94 -4.55 -5.75
C ARG A 284 -20.71 -4.19 -4.29
N PRO A 285 -20.55 -2.90 -3.98
CA PRO A 285 -20.46 -2.44 -2.59
C PRO A 285 -21.72 -2.80 -1.79
N VAL A 286 -21.53 -3.05 -0.50
CA VAL A 286 -22.67 -3.32 0.42
C VAL A 286 -23.58 -2.08 0.47
N GLY A 287 -24.89 -2.30 0.26
CA GLY A 287 -25.88 -1.22 0.19
C GLY A 287 -25.97 -0.51 -1.18
N GLU A 288 -25.27 -0.99 -2.22
CA GLU A 288 -25.35 -0.44 -3.57
C GLU A 288 -25.80 -1.51 -4.59
N ASN A 289 -26.68 -1.15 -5.52
CA ASN A 289 -27.11 -2.05 -6.60
C ASN A 289 -26.24 -1.95 -7.86
N ARG A 290 -25.40 -0.91 -7.96
CA ARG A 290 -24.55 -0.67 -9.14
C ARG A 290 -23.27 -1.50 -9.03
N ALA A 291 -23.00 -2.30 -10.06
CA ALA A 291 -21.71 -3.00 -10.20
C ALA A 291 -20.63 -2.04 -10.71
N ARG A 292 -19.38 -2.31 -10.30
CA ARG A 292 -18.17 -1.58 -10.70
C ARG A 292 -17.17 -2.59 -11.24
N THR A 293 -16.61 -2.31 -12.41
CA THR A 293 -15.59 -3.17 -13.03
C THR A 293 -14.24 -2.99 -12.33
N VAL A 294 -13.56 -4.11 -12.06
CA VAL A 294 -12.23 -4.16 -11.46
C VAL A 294 -11.31 -5.07 -12.28
N ASP A 295 -10.05 -4.66 -12.44
CA ASP A 295 -8.99 -5.48 -13.06
C ASP A 295 -7.97 -5.90 -12.01
N THR A 296 -8.33 -6.85 -11.14
CA THR A 296 -7.50 -7.30 -10.03
C THR A 296 -7.04 -8.74 -10.25
N ARG A 297 -5.71 -8.98 -10.20
CA ARG A 297 -5.18 -10.34 -10.15
C ARG A 297 -5.43 -10.93 -8.79
N VAL A 298 -6.03 -12.12 -8.71
CA VAL A 298 -6.34 -12.78 -7.44
C VAL A 298 -5.38 -13.94 -7.20
N ILE A 299 -4.78 -13.97 -6.01
CA ILE A 299 -4.02 -15.11 -5.47
C ILE A 299 -4.71 -15.50 -4.17
N VAL A 300 -4.97 -16.78 -3.97
CA VAL A 300 -5.62 -17.28 -2.76
C VAL A 300 -4.73 -18.29 -2.05
N ALA A 301 -4.84 -18.36 -0.73
CA ALA A 301 -4.14 -19.37 0.06
C ALA A 301 -5.07 -20.07 1.05
N THR A 302 -4.74 -21.29 1.39
CA THR A 302 -5.44 -22.09 2.42
C THR A 302 -4.51 -23.08 3.08
N ASN A 303 -4.78 -23.37 4.34
CA ASN A 303 -4.16 -24.48 5.09
C ASN A 303 -5.04 -25.75 5.12
N ARG A 304 -6.28 -25.67 4.61
CA ARG A 304 -7.21 -26.82 4.54
C ARG A 304 -7.24 -27.40 3.14
N ASN A 305 -7.60 -28.67 3.05
CA ASN A 305 -7.90 -29.30 1.77
C ASN A 305 -9.29 -28.85 1.29
N LEU A 306 -9.35 -28.00 0.26
CA LEU A 306 -10.61 -27.48 -0.26
C LEU A 306 -11.51 -28.56 -0.83
N GLU A 307 -10.99 -29.68 -1.34
CA GLU A 307 -11.82 -30.79 -1.83
C GLU A 307 -12.61 -31.42 -0.67
N ASP A 308 -12.00 -31.55 0.51
CA ASP A 308 -12.68 -32.08 1.68
C ASP A 308 -13.70 -31.08 2.24
N GLU A 309 -13.41 -29.76 2.15
CA GLU A 309 -14.36 -28.70 2.52
C GLU A 309 -15.57 -28.68 1.58
N VAL A 310 -15.38 -28.93 0.27
CA VAL A 310 -16.47 -29.08 -0.71
C VAL A 310 -17.34 -30.29 -0.39
N LYS A 311 -16.73 -31.47 -0.17
CA LYS A 311 -17.45 -32.69 0.20
C LYS A 311 -18.26 -32.53 1.51
N ALA A 312 -17.76 -31.74 2.43
CA ALA A 312 -18.41 -31.42 3.69
C ALA A 312 -19.48 -30.30 3.58
N GLY A 313 -19.70 -29.74 2.41
CA GLY A 313 -20.67 -28.66 2.16
C GLY A 313 -20.29 -27.30 2.75
N ARG A 314 -19.06 -27.11 3.22
CA ARG A 314 -18.57 -25.84 3.79
C ARG A 314 -17.96 -24.92 2.73
N PHE A 315 -17.56 -25.45 1.59
CA PHE A 315 -17.03 -24.69 0.47
C PHE A 315 -17.81 -24.99 -0.81
N ARG A 316 -18.11 -23.96 -1.60
CA ARG A 316 -18.87 -24.10 -2.84
C ARG A 316 -18.01 -24.75 -3.92
N GLU A 317 -18.56 -25.73 -4.61
CA GLU A 317 -17.90 -26.46 -5.67
C GLU A 317 -17.57 -25.57 -6.90
N ASP A 318 -18.48 -24.65 -7.25
CA ASP A 318 -18.29 -23.73 -8.37
C ASP A 318 -17.12 -22.75 -8.12
N LEU A 319 -16.98 -22.23 -6.91
CA LEU A 319 -15.86 -21.40 -6.51
C LEU A 319 -14.55 -22.18 -6.48
N TYR A 320 -14.57 -23.41 -5.96
CA TYR A 320 -13.39 -24.29 -5.91
C TYR A 320 -12.79 -24.48 -7.31
N TYR A 321 -13.59 -24.87 -8.32
CA TYR A 321 -13.08 -25.02 -9.68
C TYR A 321 -12.56 -23.72 -10.30
N ARG A 322 -13.13 -22.57 -9.93
CA ARG A 322 -12.66 -21.26 -10.39
C ARG A 322 -11.35 -20.84 -9.74
N LEU A 323 -11.09 -21.27 -8.52
CA LEU A 323 -9.82 -21.00 -7.80
C LEU A 323 -8.71 -21.98 -8.18
N ARG A 324 -9.02 -23.25 -8.42
CA ARG A 324 -8.07 -24.33 -8.70
C ARG A 324 -7.59 -24.34 -10.16
N VAL A 325 -7.36 -23.18 -10.75
CA VAL A 325 -6.82 -23.11 -12.12
C VAL A 325 -5.31 -23.40 -12.13
N PHE A 326 -4.58 -22.84 -11.19
CA PHE A 326 -3.14 -23.10 -11.04
C PHE A 326 -2.80 -23.34 -9.56
N PRO A 327 -2.82 -24.61 -9.11
CA PRO A 327 -2.48 -24.94 -7.74
C PRO A 327 -0.96 -25.00 -7.53
N ILE A 328 -0.48 -24.43 -6.42
CA ILE A 328 0.89 -24.55 -5.92
C ILE A 328 0.83 -25.12 -4.51
N ARG A 329 1.42 -26.28 -4.29
CA ARG A 329 1.49 -26.90 -2.98
C ARG A 329 2.84 -26.64 -2.34
N LEU A 330 2.82 -26.01 -1.16
CA LEU A 330 4.03 -25.83 -0.36
C LEU A 330 4.26 -27.04 0.54
N PRO A 331 5.45 -27.65 0.44
CA PRO A 331 5.79 -28.76 1.33
C PRO A 331 5.93 -28.26 2.78
N PRO A 332 5.48 -29.00 3.77
CA PRO A 332 5.77 -28.73 5.17
C PRO A 332 7.28 -28.86 5.44
N LEU A 333 7.77 -28.20 6.49
CA LEU A 333 9.21 -28.10 6.77
C LEU A 333 9.84 -29.50 7.03
N ARG A 334 9.09 -30.43 7.60
CA ARG A 334 9.52 -31.82 7.81
C ARG A 334 9.84 -32.61 6.52
N ASP A 335 9.25 -32.20 5.38
CA ASP A 335 9.47 -32.84 4.07
C ASP A 335 10.59 -32.15 3.25
N ARG A 336 11.19 -31.07 3.82
CA ARG A 336 12.33 -30.32 3.27
C ARG A 336 13.38 -30.00 4.34
N ARG A 337 13.73 -30.99 5.17
CA ARG A 337 14.65 -30.83 6.29
C ARG A 337 16.03 -30.30 5.87
N GLU A 338 16.45 -30.59 4.66
CA GLU A 338 17.69 -30.09 4.05
C GLU A 338 17.73 -28.56 3.91
N ASP A 339 16.56 -27.87 3.92
CA ASP A 339 16.46 -26.40 3.87
C ASP A 339 16.65 -25.77 5.27
N ILE A 340 16.51 -26.53 6.36
CA ILE A 340 16.52 -25.99 7.73
C ILE A 340 17.83 -25.25 8.04
N PRO A 341 19.03 -25.74 7.71
CA PRO A 341 20.25 -25.01 7.99
C PRO A 341 20.32 -23.65 7.26
N ALA A 342 19.93 -23.60 6.00
CA ALA A 342 19.91 -22.37 5.21
C ALA A 342 18.86 -21.38 5.74
N LEU A 343 17.65 -21.87 6.06
CA LEU A 343 16.58 -21.09 6.68
C LEU A 343 17.02 -20.53 8.04
N THR A 344 17.69 -21.34 8.88
CA THR A 344 18.19 -20.93 10.19
C THR A 344 19.17 -19.77 10.05
N ARG A 345 20.19 -19.90 9.19
CA ARG A 345 21.17 -18.82 8.95
C ARG A 345 20.50 -17.54 8.44
N HIS A 346 19.57 -17.65 7.48
CA HIS A 346 18.83 -16.52 6.96
C HIS A 346 18.00 -15.81 8.03
N LEU A 347 17.24 -16.57 8.81
CA LEU A 347 16.39 -16.03 9.89
C LEU A 347 17.23 -15.39 11.00
N LEU A 348 18.32 -16.00 11.41
CA LEU A 348 19.24 -15.43 12.41
C LEU A 348 19.86 -14.12 11.92
N GLY A 349 20.32 -14.06 10.66
CA GLY A 349 20.85 -12.83 10.07
C GLY A 349 19.83 -11.68 10.02
N ARG A 350 18.55 -12.01 9.80
CA ARG A 350 17.45 -11.04 9.85
C ARG A 350 17.17 -10.59 11.29
N LEU A 351 17.03 -11.52 12.22
CA LEU A 351 16.76 -11.25 13.63
C LEU A 351 17.88 -10.44 14.29
N ALA A 352 19.15 -10.79 14.03
CA ALA A 352 20.30 -10.05 14.52
C ALA A 352 20.30 -8.58 14.10
N ARG A 353 19.94 -8.31 12.84
CA ARG A 353 19.78 -6.93 12.32
C ARG A 353 18.63 -6.20 12.98
N GLN A 354 17.48 -6.86 13.16
CA GLN A 354 16.27 -6.30 13.75
C GLN A 354 16.50 -5.90 15.23
N VAL A 355 17.15 -6.78 16.01
CA VAL A 355 17.45 -6.56 17.43
C VAL A 355 18.73 -5.72 17.62
N LYS A 356 19.47 -5.42 16.54
CA LYS A 356 20.78 -4.76 16.56
C LYS A 356 21.79 -5.46 17.48
N LYS A 357 21.76 -6.79 17.50
CA LYS A 357 22.60 -7.64 18.34
C LYS A 357 23.41 -8.58 17.45
N PRO A 358 24.77 -8.51 17.47
CA PRO A 358 25.57 -9.48 16.74
C PRO A 358 25.34 -10.89 17.31
N ILE A 359 25.10 -11.85 16.44
CA ILE A 359 24.93 -13.26 16.77
C ILE A 359 25.90 -14.05 15.88
N ALA A 360 26.67 -14.94 16.47
CA ALA A 360 27.52 -15.85 15.71
C ALA A 360 26.69 -16.98 15.07
N GLU A 361 27.27 -17.67 14.10
CA GLU A 361 26.62 -18.83 13.48
C GLU A 361 26.32 -19.93 14.55
N PRO A 362 25.16 -20.61 14.40
CA PRO A 362 24.82 -21.72 15.28
C PRO A 362 25.81 -22.89 15.09
N SER A 363 26.02 -23.70 16.14
CA SER A 363 26.87 -24.88 16.05
C SER A 363 26.27 -25.92 15.10
N GLU A 364 27.12 -26.79 14.54
CA GLU A 364 26.64 -27.91 13.70
C GLU A 364 25.72 -28.85 14.49
N GLU A 365 25.93 -28.99 15.79
CA GLU A 365 25.10 -29.79 16.70
C GLU A 365 23.69 -29.17 16.80
N THR A 366 23.63 -27.84 17.00
CA THR A 366 22.37 -27.12 17.02
C THR A 366 21.62 -27.23 15.68
N LEU A 367 22.33 -27.12 14.56
CA LEU A 367 21.71 -27.28 13.23
C LEU A 367 21.19 -28.70 13.02
N ALA A 368 21.93 -29.72 13.48
CA ALA A 368 21.50 -31.10 13.42
C ALA A 368 20.28 -31.38 14.30
N LEU A 369 20.21 -30.75 15.49
CA LEU A 369 19.06 -30.84 16.38
C LEU A 369 17.83 -30.22 15.74
N LEU A 370 17.95 -29.01 15.19
CA LEU A 370 16.85 -28.34 14.47
C LEU A 370 16.38 -29.18 13.27
N ALA A 371 17.28 -29.79 12.50
CA ALA A 371 16.91 -30.61 11.33
C ALA A 371 16.13 -31.90 11.69
N ARG A 372 16.26 -32.41 12.93
CA ARG A 372 15.52 -33.58 13.39
C ARG A 372 14.10 -33.29 13.83
N TYR A 373 13.83 -32.06 14.30
CA TYR A 373 12.53 -31.70 14.81
C TYR A 373 11.50 -31.53 13.67
N PRO A 374 10.27 -32.06 13.83
CA PRO A 374 9.28 -32.07 12.73
C PRO A 374 8.61 -30.71 12.44
N PHE A 375 8.79 -29.68 13.27
CA PHE A 375 8.22 -28.36 13.18
C PHE A 375 6.74 -28.36 12.74
N PRO A 376 5.79 -28.75 13.61
CA PRO A 376 4.37 -28.72 13.28
C PRO A 376 3.85 -27.32 12.91
N GLY A 377 4.48 -26.24 13.42
CA GLY A 377 4.24 -24.86 13.02
C GLY A 377 5.14 -24.38 11.87
N ASN A 378 5.87 -25.30 11.22
CA ASN A 378 6.71 -25.04 10.05
C ASN A 378 7.74 -23.91 10.28
N VAL A 379 7.97 -23.07 9.26
CA VAL A 379 8.95 -21.97 9.31
C VAL A 379 8.58 -20.93 10.38
N ARG A 380 7.29 -20.74 10.68
CA ARG A 380 6.86 -19.80 11.74
C ARG A 380 7.32 -20.28 13.11
N GLU A 381 7.22 -21.57 13.39
CA GLU A 381 7.72 -22.15 14.65
C GLU A 381 9.24 -22.06 14.72
N LEU A 382 9.95 -22.40 13.66
CA LEU A 382 11.41 -22.24 13.58
C LEU A 382 11.82 -20.79 13.86
N ALA A 383 11.14 -19.82 13.23
CA ALA A 383 11.43 -18.41 13.44
C ALA A 383 11.23 -17.97 14.90
N ASN A 384 10.14 -18.41 15.54
CA ASN A 384 9.85 -18.10 16.95
C ASN A 384 10.91 -18.72 17.91
N GLU A 385 11.37 -19.94 17.63
CA GLU A 385 12.43 -20.58 18.41
C GLU A 385 13.76 -19.82 18.27
N LEU A 386 14.11 -19.42 17.06
CA LEU A 386 15.31 -18.65 16.83
C LEU A 386 15.22 -17.24 17.43
N GLU A 387 14.06 -16.57 17.37
CA GLU A 387 13.86 -15.28 18.01
C GLU A 387 14.07 -15.37 19.53
N ARG A 388 13.49 -16.39 20.16
CA ARG A 388 13.69 -16.67 21.59
C ARG A 388 15.18 -16.89 21.90
N ALA A 389 15.86 -17.72 21.12
CA ALA A 389 17.27 -18.02 21.30
C ALA A 389 18.16 -16.76 21.16
N VAL A 390 17.87 -15.89 20.16
CA VAL A 390 18.58 -14.61 19.97
C VAL A 390 18.40 -13.66 21.16
N LEU A 391 17.21 -13.62 21.76
CA LEU A 391 16.95 -12.79 22.95
C LEU A 391 17.77 -13.27 24.16
N LEU A 392 17.91 -14.60 24.34
CA LEU A 392 18.62 -15.21 25.45
C LEU A 392 20.16 -15.25 25.28
N ALA A 393 20.64 -15.35 24.03
CA ALA A 393 22.07 -15.43 23.75
C ALA A 393 22.82 -14.20 24.24
N ALA A 394 24.09 -14.30 24.58
CA ALA A 394 24.95 -13.16 24.81
C ALA A 394 25.34 -12.47 23.47
N PRO A 395 25.62 -11.16 23.43
CA PRO A 395 26.08 -10.51 22.21
C PRO A 395 27.36 -11.15 21.65
N GLY A 396 27.35 -11.55 20.37
CA GLY A 396 28.48 -12.21 19.73
C GLY A 396 28.62 -13.71 20.01
N ALA A 397 27.77 -14.26 20.86
CA ALA A 397 27.76 -15.71 21.12
C ALA A 397 26.99 -16.49 20.04
N PRO A 398 27.35 -17.75 19.76
CA PRO A 398 26.56 -18.62 18.91
C PRO A 398 25.26 -19.04 19.59
N ILE A 399 24.30 -19.49 18.80
CA ILE A 399 23.12 -20.19 19.32
C ILE A 399 23.49 -21.61 19.61
N THR A 400 23.30 -22.01 20.88
CA THR A 400 23.58 -23.35 21.40
C THR A 400 22.28 -24.05 21.80
N ASP A 401 22.35 -25.37 22.01
CA ASP A 401 21.18 -26.22 22.25
C ASP A 401 20.42 -25.84 23.53
N ASP A 402 21.14 -25.39 24.58
CA ASP A 402 20.56 -24.92 25.84
C ASP A 402 19.68 -23.66 25.70
N LEU A 403 19.88 -22.89 24.63
CA LEU A 403 19.03 -21.72 24.31
C LEU A 403 17.74 -22.10 23.59
N LEU A 404 17.64 -23.34 23.08
CA LEU A 404 16.43 -23.83 22.43
C LEU A 404 15.44 -24.38 23.49
N SER A 405 14.16 -24.48 23.10
CA SER A 405 13.14 -25.01 24.01
C SER A 405 13.33 -26.49 24.30
N GLU A 406 12.93 -26.92 25.49
CA GLU A 406 12.97 -28.31 25.92
C GLU A 406 12.33 -29.29 24.91
N ARG A 407 11.32 -28.85 24.20
CA ARG A 407 10.61 -29.64 23.16
C ARG A 407 11.55 -30.09 22.03
N LEU A 408 12.50 -29.24 21.63
CA LEU A 408 13.49 -29.57 20.61
C LEU A 408 14.55 -30.50 21.15
N GLN A 409 14.93 -30.32 22.41
CA GLN A 409 15.96 -31.15 23.09
C GLN A 409 15.46 -32.58 23.37
N GLU A 410 14.18 -32.75 23.71
CA GLU A 410 13.56 -34.03 24.03
C GLU A 410 13.13 -34.87 22.81
N THR A 411 13.27 -34.32 21.56
CA THR A 411 12.83 -35.07 20.38
C THR A 411 13.74 -36.25 20.09
N PRO A 412 13.26 -37.52 20.19
CA PRO A 412 14.06 -38.70 19.86
C PRO A 412 14.48 -38.63 18.39
N GLY A 413 15.75 -38.91 18.09
CA GLY A 413 16.23 -38.98 16.71
C GLY A 413 15.44 -40.01 15.89
N ASP A 414 15.24 -39.71 14.57
CA ASP A 414 14.65 -40.67 13.63
C ASP A 414 15.43 -41.99 13.69
N GLY A 415 14.81 -43.06 14.23
CA GLY A 415 15.41 -44.37 14.40
C GLY A 415 15.74 -44.75 15.85
N ALA A 416 15.59 -43.84 16.81
CA ALA A 416 15.61 -44.26 18.21
C ALA A 416 14.25 -44.92 18.52
N ALA A 417 14.26 -46.26 18.69
CA ALA A 417 13.17 -46.97 19.36
C ALA A 417 12.87 -46.24 20.68
N PRO A 418 11.60 -46.09 21.08
CA PRO A 418 11.24 -45.43 22.33
C PRO A 418 12.15 -46.02 23.44
N SER A 419 12.75 -45.13 24.24
CA SER A 419 13.69 -45.59 25.25
C SER A 419 13.02 -46.70 26.04
N VAL A 420 13.78 -47.72 26.46
CA VAL A 420 13.24 -48.85 27.23
C VAL A 420 12.41 -48.35 28.43
N LEU A 421 12.76 -47.20 28.98
CA LEU A 421 12.01 -46.48 30.01
C LEU A 421 10.67 -45.96 29.51
N GLN A 422 10.62 -45.29 28.35
CA GLN A 422 9.38 -44.76 27.76
C GLN A 422 8.43 -45.86 27.35
N HIS A 423 8.96 -46.95 26.76
CA HIS A 423 8.15 -48.12 26.42
C HIS A 423 7.57 -48.80 27.69
N ARG A 424 8.35 -48.88 28.76
CA ARG A 424 7.89 -49.40 30.06
C ARG A 424 6.84 -48.48 30.69
N THR A 425 7.04 -47.21 30.64
CA THR A 425 6.07 -46.21 31.18
C THR A 425 4.76 -46.22 30.38
N ASP A 426 4.83 -46.27 29.05
CA ASP A 426 3.65 -46.36 28.19
C ASP A 426 2.90 -47.68 28.35
N THR A 427 3.62 -48.79 28.54
CA THR A 427 3.03 -50.11 28.84
C THR A 427 2.33 -50.08 30.20
N PHE A 428 2.99 -49.56 31.23
CA PHE A 428 2.43 -49.43 32.57
C PHE A 428 1.21 -48.49 32.58
N GLU A 429 1.29 -47.32 31.96
CA GLU A 429 0.14 -46.42 31.86
C GLU A 429 -1.04 -47.04 31.09
N ARG A 430 -0.77 -47.82 30.04
CA ARG A 430 -1.79 -48.55 29.29
C ARG A 430 -2.47 -49.61 30.16
N GLU A 431 -1.71 -50.40 30.91
CA GLU A 431 -2.22 -51.40 31.80
C GLU A 431 -3.06 -50.79 32.93
N GLU A 432 -2.61 -49.73 33.58
CA GLU A 432 -3.33 -49.05 34.65
C GLU A 432 -4.63 -48.39 34.14
N ILE A 433 -4.61 -47.73 32.96
CA ILE A 433 -5.82 -47.15 32.36
C ILE A 433 -6.80 -48.26 31.98
N ALA A 434 -6.32 -49.38 31.43
CA ALA A 434 -7.17 -50.51 31.06
C ALA A 434 -7.80 -51.17 32.30
N ALA A 435 -7.02 -51.36 33.37
CA ALA A 435 -7.50 -51.88 34.62
C ALA A 435 -8.53 -50.98 35.33
N ALA A 436 -8.29 -49.66 35.32
CA ALA A 436 -9.26 -48.69 35.88
C ALA A 436 -10.55 -48.66 35.06
N LEU A 437 -10.49 -48.71 33.73
CA LEU A 437 -11.68 -48.78 32.86
C LEU A 437 -12.47 -50.07 33.10
N ALA A 438 -11.78 -51.20 33.29
CA ALA A 438 -12.45 -52.48 33.59
C ALA A 438 -13.16 -52.43 34.93
N ARG A 439 -12.54 -51.90 36.00
CA ARG A 439 -13.15 -51.72 37.33
C ARG A 439 -14.31 -50.72 37.32
N ALA A 440 -14.18 -49.68 36.52
CA ALA A 440 -15.22 -48.68 36.35
C ALA A 440 -16.37 -49.09 35.38
N GLY A 441 -16.36 -50.34 34.89
CA GLY A 441 -17.40 -50.84 33.95
C GLY A 441 -17.43 -50.12 32.62
N GLY A 442 -16.30 -49.59 32.13
CA GLY A 442 -16.17 -48.83 30.91
C GLY A 442 -16.51 -47.33 31.03
N ILE A 443 -16.93 -46.87 32.21
CA ILE A 443 -17.30 -45.45 32.43
C ILE A 443 -16.05 -44.60 32.64
N LYS A 444 -15.66 -43.84 31.60
CA LYS A 444 -14.43 -43.03 31.57
C LYS A 444 -14.33 -41.96 32.65
N THR A 445 -15.45 -41.41 33.13
CA THR A 445 -15.46 -40.43 34.21
C THR A 445 -15.03 -41.08 35.56
N ARG A 446 -15.56 -42.27 35.88
CA ARG A 446 -15.18 -43.01 37.09
C ARG A 446 -13.72 -43.51 37.02
N ALA A 447 -13.29 -43.95 35.86
CA ALA A 447 -11.87 -44.38 35.67
C ALA A 447 -10.90 -43.20 35.86
N ALA A 448 -11.27 -41.98 35.43
CA ALA A 448 -10.47 -40.79 35.66
C ALA A 448 -10.38 -40.41 37.14
N GLU A 449 -11.47 -40.49 37.85
CA GLU A 449 -11.55 -40.25 39.32
C GLU A 449 -10.67 -41.28 40.09
N GLU A 450 -10.77 -42.55 39.72
CA GLU A 450 -9.98 -43.62 40.33
C GLU A 450 -8.46 -43.44 40.11
N LEU A 451 -8.08 -42.96 38.94
CA LEU A 451 -6.68 -42.69 38.61
C LEU A 451 -6.19 -41.32 39.13
N GLY A 452 -7.04 -40.55 39.80
CA GLY A 452 -6.69 -39.22 40.32
C GLY A 452 -6.39 -38.16 39.24
N ILE A 453 -6.93 -38.34 38.03
CA ILE A 453 -6.71 -37.43 36.91
C ILE A 453 -8.01 -36.82 36.37
N THR A 454 -7.91 -35.72 35.69
CA THR A 454 -9.13 -35.11 35.07
C THR A 454 -9.61 -35.95 33.89
N TYR A 455 -10.92 -35.92 33.60
CA TYR A 455 -11.53 -36.61 32.46
C TYR A 455 -10.83 -36.23 31.12
N ARG A 456 -10.48 -34.94 30.92
CA ARG A 456 -9.68 -34.52 29.76
C ARG A 456 -8.27 -35.11 29.76
N GLY A 457 -7.65 -35.24 30.92
CA GLY A 457 -6.34 -35.87 31.08
C GLY A 457 -6.37 -37.34 30.67
N LEU A 458 -7.40 -38.08 31.10
CA LEU A 458 -7.60 -39.46 30.70
C LEU A 458 -7.78 -39.63 29.20
N LEU A 459 -8.63 -38.81 28.56
CA LEU A 459 -8.85 -38.85 27.12
C LEU A 459 -7.58 -38.55 26.33
N LYS A 460 -6.77 -37.58 26.78
CA LYS A 460 -5.48 -37.23 26.15
C LYS A 460 -4.47 -38.40 26.27
N LYS A 461 -4.40 -39.05 27.43
CA LYS A 461 -3.53 -40.23 27.64
C LYS A 461 -3.99 -41.42 26.80
N MET A 462 -5.29 -41.74 26.78
CA MET A 462 -5.85 -42.81 25.94
C MET A 462 -5.53 -42.58 24.48
N LYS A 463 -5.76 -41.35 23.93
CA LYS A 463 -5.43 -41.02 22.55
C LYS A 463 -3.94 -41.17 22.23
N ARG A 464 -3.04 -40.79 23.15
CA ARG A 464 -1.59 -40.94 23.01
C ARG A 464 -1.18 -42.42 22.98
N LEU A 465 -1.80 -43.24 23.79
CA LEU A 465 -1.50 -44.68 23.94
C LEU A 465 -2.25 -45.55 22.92
N GLY A 466 -3.07 -44.99 22.04
CA GLY A 466 -3.81 -45.75 21.03
C GLY A 466 -4.93 -46.62 21.59
N MET A 467 -5.60 -46.18 22.68
CA MET A 467 -6.70 -46.87 23.39
C MET A 467 -8.05 -46.22 23.09
#